data_a975fb1711dd6ae5758ab796853b64a6
#
_entry.id   a975fb1711dd6ae5758ab796853b64a6
#
_cell.length_a   1.000
_cell.length_b   1.000
_cell.length_c   1.000
_cell.angle_alpha   90.00
_cell.angle_beta   90.00
_cell.angle_gamma   90.00
#
_symmetry.space_group_name_H-M   'P 1'
#
loop_
_entity.id
_entity.type
_entity.pdbx_description
1 polymer ?
#
loop_
_entity_poly.entity_id
_entity_poly.type
_entity_poly.pdbx_seq_one_letter_code
_entity_poly.pdbx_strand_id
1 'polypeptide(L)'
;MNRLFTRVGLILILSSIAFSGFSQEKSLKSKWKYFLEPYVMFPEMNGSVGIGELPVTDVNASVGDIFRNLQFGAMLYAEAGNDKWAITTDLLYMSLKQDVSPGILIEGGNARAKQLGWEFAGFYKICRFFDAGVGARINSINSELNVNVRTGANESTPVNKSITKTWVDPFIVTRMHSDAEQKFIWQLRTDIGGFGIGSKLAWQIQAYAGYRFSKLFQLTGGYRFISLNYDKGSGADRFLYDMNTFGPVIRFGFNL
;
A
#
# COMPACT_ATOMS: atom_id res chain seq x y z
N MET A 1 3.16 -36.97 -17.22
CA MET A 1 2.23 -36.92 -16.05
C MET A 1 2.91 -37.16 -14.70
N ASN A 2 4.13 -37.74 -14.63
CA ASN A 2 4.78 -38.11 -13.34
C ASN A 2 5.68 -37.05 -12.70
N ARG A 3 6.01 -35.94 -13.36
CA ARG A 3 6.90 -34.93 -12.79
C ARG A 3 6.20 -33.83 -11.96
N LEU A 4 4.89 -33.69 -12.11
CA LEU A 4 4.10 -32.72 -11.35
C LEU A 4 3.80 -33.21 -9.93
N PHE A 5 3.49 -34.50 -9.79
CA PHE A 5 3.21 -35.15 -8.50
C PHE A 5 4.43 -35.21 -7.58
N THR A 6 5.64 -35.33 -8.15
CA THR A 6 6.88 -35.35 -7.34
C THR A 6 7.23 -33.98 -6.76
N ARG A 7 6.88 -32.89 -7.45
CA ARG A 7 7.14 -31.51 -6.95
C ARG A 7 6.13 -31.06 -5.90
N VAL A 8 4.87 -31.46 -6.02
CA VAL A 8 3.83 -31.16 -5.01
C VAL A 8 4.05 -31.98 -3.74
N GLY A 9 4.50 -33.23 -3.87
CA GLY A 9 4.87 -34.08 -2.73
C GLY A 9 6.07 -33.53 -1.94
N LEU A 10 7.04 -32.93 -2.61
CA LEU A 10 8.23 -32.35 -1.96
C LEU A 10 7.90 -31.07 -1.17
N ILE A 11 6.98 -30.25 -1.65
CA ILE A 11 6.52 -29.03 -0.96
C ILE A 11 5.71 -29.40 0.30
N LEU A 12 4.89 -30.45 0.24
CA LEU A 12 4.12 -30.94 1.39
C LEU A 12 5.02 -31.60 2.46
N ILE A 13 6.11 -32.25 2.07
CA ILE A 13 7.07 -32.85 3.02
C ILE A 13 7.93 -31.77 3.70
N LEU A 14 8.30 -30.71 3.00
CA LEU A 14 9.02 -29.58 3.58
C LEU A 14 8.16 -28.76 4.56
N SER A 15 6.85 -28.69 4.36
CA SER A 15 5.95 -28.03 5.31
C SER A 15 5.72 -28.85 6.60
N SER A 16 5.83 -30.18 6.56
CA SER A 16 5.67 -31.05 7.74
C SER A 16 6.94 -31.12 8.63
N ILE A 17 8.12 -30.87 8.08
CA ILE A 17 9.37 -30.86 8.85
C ILE A 17 9.54 -29.57 9.68
N ALA A 18 8.91 -28.46 9.25
CA ALA A 18 8.96 -27.19 9.98
C ALA A 18 8.12 -27.16 11.28
N PHE A 19 7.22 -28.13 11.48
CA PHE A 19 6.35 -28.19 12.67
C PHE A 19 6.88 -29.05 13.82
N SER A 20 7.94 -29.84 13.62
CA SER A 20 8.43 -30.79 14.64
C SER A 20 9.58 -30.24 15.52
N GLY A 21 10.00 -28.99 15.33
CA GLY A 21 11.13 -28.38 16.05
C GLY A 21 10.80 -27.58 17.32
N PHE A 22 9.53 -27.47 17.74
CA PHE A 22 9.14 -26.76 18.96
C PHE A 22 8.89 -27.70 20.11
N SER A 23 9.97 -28.33 20.60
CA SER A 23 9.95 -29.07 21.86
C SER A 23 10.33 -28.13 23.02
N GLN A 24 9.35 -27.88 23.86
CA GLN A 24 9.38 -27.66 25.33
C GLN A 24 10.55 -26.85 25.89
N GLU A 25 10.56 -25.56 25.69
CA GLU A 25 11.00 -24.63 26.72
C GLU A 25 9.76 -24.17 27.50
N LYS A 26 9.83 -24.16 28.85
CA LYS A 26 8.76 -23.66 29.73
C LYS A 26 8.56 -22.17 29.40
N SER A 27 7.78 -21.91 28.35
CA SER A 27 7.41 -20.60 27.88
C SER A 27 6.56 -19.97 28.97
N LEU A 28 7.10 -18.99 29.66
CA LEU A 28 6.29 -17.86 30.13
C LEU A 28 5.47 -17.44 28.91
N LYS A 29 4.17 -17.72 28.93
CA LYS A 29 3.26 -17.45 27.79
C LYS A 29 3.41 -15.98 27.45
N SER A 30 4.24 -15.66 26.48
CA SER A 30 4.35 -14.32 25.92
C SER A 30 2.98 -13.96 25.39
N LYS A 31 2.27 -13.06 26.08
CA LYS A 31 0.91 -12.68 25.70
C LYS A 31 1.00 -11.82 24.45
N TRP A 32 0.33 -12.24 23.40
CA TRP A 32 0.13 -11.42 22.23
C TRP A 32 -0.76 -10.23 22.60
N LYS A 33 -0.35 -9.04 22.14
CA LYS A 33 -1.09 -7.79 22.20
C LYS A 33 -1.54 -7.45 20.80
N TYR A 34 -2.75 -6.94 20.68
CA TYR A 34 -3.34 -6.56 19.40
C TYR A 34 -3.54 -5.05 19.38
N PHE A 35 -3.29 -4.47 18.23
CA PHE A 35 -3.44 -3.06 18.01
C PHE A 35 -4.13 -2.81 16.68
N LEU A 36 -5.10 -1.92 16.67
CA LEU A 36 -5.87 -1.54 15.49
C LEU A 36 -5.84 -0.03 15.35
N GLU A 37 -5.56 0.47 14.15
CA GLU A 37 -5.35 1.89 13.93
C GLU A 37 -5.93 2.34 12.59
N PRO A 38 -7.27 2.61 12.51
CA PRO A 38 -7.82 3.33 11.38
C PRO A 38 -7.18 4.71 11.27
N TYR A 39 -6.96 5.17 10.04
CA TYR A 39 -6.31 6.45 9.81
C TYR A 39 -6.86 7.17 8.57
N VAL A 40 -6.55 8.45 8.49
CA VAL A 40 -6.80 9.28 7.32
C VAL A 40 -5.49 9.92 6.89
N MET A 41 -5.15 9.77 5.63
CA MET A 41 -4.06 10.48 4.97
C MET A 41 -4.64 11.59 4.09
N PHE A 42 -3.95 12.72 4.05
CA PHE A 42 -4.25 13.86 3.17
C PHE A 42 -3.18 13.90 2.06
N PRO A 43 -3.31 13.05 1.04
CA PRO A 43 -2.22 12.83 0.11
C PRO A 43 -2.15 13.90 -0.97
N GLU A 44 -0.92 14.21 -1.38
CA GLU A 44 -0.56 14.78 -2.66
C GLU A 44 0.10 13.69 -3.51
N MET A 45 -0.07 13.76 -4.82
CA MET A 45 0.52 12.80 -5.74
C MET A 45 1.23 13.55 -6.87
N ASN A 46 2.49 13.20 -7.10
CA ASN A 46 3.22 13.67 -8.27
C ASN A 46 4.06 12.55 -8.89
N GLY A 47 4.17 12.57 -10.21
CA GLY A 47 4.91 11.56 -10.95
C GLY A 47 4.42 11.42 -12.37
N SER A 48 4.61 10.24 -12.95
CA SER A 48 4.27 9.98 -14.34
C SER A 48 3.61 8.62 -14.51
N VAL A 49 2.62 8.54 -15.38
CA VAL A 49 1.92 7.31 -15.77
C VAL A 49 2.01 7.13 -17.28
N GLY A 50 2.34 5.91 -17.71
CA GLY A 50 2.38 5.53 -19.12
C GLY A 50 1.60 4.23 -19.37
N ILE A 51 0.80 4.19 -20.41
CA ILE A 51 -0.02 3.05 -20.79
C ILE A 51 0.21 2.73 -22.27
N GLY A 52 0.79 1.56 -22.55
CA GLY A 52 1.08 1.12 -23.89
C GLY A 52 2.04 2.06 -24.62
N GLU A 53 1.69 2.41 -25.84
CA GLU A 53 2.45 3.32 -26.71
C GLU A 53 2.00 4.78 -26.59
N LEU A 54 1.01 5.06 -25.69
CA LEU A 54 0.57 6.43 -25.46
C LEU A 54 1.69 7.26 -24.83
N PRO A 55 1.72 8.58 -25.10
CA PRO A 55 2.65 9.47 -24.41
C PRO A 55 2.54 9.34 -22.89
N VAL A 56 3.68 9.35 -22.23
CA VAL A 56 3.74 9.39 -20.77
C VAL A 56 3.09 10.69 -20.31
N THR A 57 2.20 10.59 -19.33
CA THR A 57 1.45 11.72 -18.78
C THR A 57 1.93 12.02 -17.38
N ASP A 58 2.28 13.27 -17.13
CA ASP A 58 2.62 13.74 -15.80
C ASP A 58 1.36 13.91 -14.96
N VAL A 59 1.43 13.45 -13.73
CA VAL A 59 0.37 13.55 -12.72
C VAL A 59 0.84 14.50 -11.64
N ASN A 60 0.03 15.51 -11.36
CA ASN A 60 0.23 16.42 -10.23
C ASN A 60 -1.13 16.69 -9.60
N ALA A 61 -1.44 15.98 -8.51
CA ALA A 61 -2.71 16.08 -7.83
C ALA A 61 -2.51 16.57 -6.40
N SER A 62 -3.06 17.73 -6.10
CA SER A 62 -3.06 18.30 -4.76
C SER A 62 -4.03 17.56 -3.82
N VAL A 63 -3.90 17.77 -2.52
CA VAL A 63 -4.87 17.28 -1.51
C VAL A 63 -6.30 17.67 -1.91
N GLY A 64 -6.51 18.93 -2.34
CA GLY A 64 -7.83 19.41 -2.73
C GLY A 64 -8.39 18.69 -3.96
N ASP A 65 -7.55 18.37 -4.95
CA ASP A 65 -7.97 17.63 -6.14
C ASP A 65 -8.37 16.19 -5.80
N ILE A 66 -7.59 15.55 -4.93
CA ILE A 66 -7.87 14.18 -4.49
C ILE A 66 -9.20 14.13 -3.71
N PHE A 67 -9.40 15.02 -2.72
CA PHE A 67 -10.61 14.99 -1.91
C PHE A 67 -11.87 15.40 -2.67
N ARG A 68 -11.79 16.34 -3.62
CA ARG A 68 -12.94 16.69 -4.50
C ARG A 68 -13.41 15.53 -5.35
N ASN A 69 -12.50 14.67 -5.77
CA ASN A 69 -12.76 13.55 -6.67
C ASN A 69 -12.92 12.21 -5.91
N LEU A 70 -12.75 12.22 -4.57
CA LEU A 70 -12.80 11.02 -3.74
C LEU A 70 -14.24 10.47 -3.66
N GLN A 71 -14.42 9.25 -4.13
CA GLN A 71 -15.67 8.50 -4.00
C GLN A 71 -15.67 7.64 -2.76
N PHE A 72 -14.53 7.02 -2.45
CA PHE A 72 -14.36 6.15 -1.30
C PHE A 72 -12.88 6.03 -0.93
N GLY A 73 -12.61 5.99 0.38
CA GLY A 73 -11.29 5.73 0.95
C GLY A 73 -11.39 4.84 2.17
N ALA A 74 -10.45 3.91 2.32
CA ALA A 74 -10.31 3.08 3.51
C ALA A 74 -8.84 2.91 3.84
N MET A 75 -8.47 3.24 5.08
CA MET A 75 -7.10 3.16 5.55
C MET A 75 -7.08 2.55 6.95
N LEU A 76 -6.34 1.46 7.09
CA LEU A 76 -6.32 0.69 8.34
C LEU A 76 -4.96 0.05 8.54
N TYR A 77 -4.37 0.27 9.69
CA TYR A 77 -3.21 -0.47 10.17
C TYR A 77 -3.64 -1.40 11.30
N ALA A 78 -3.08 -2.60 11.32
CA ALA A 78 -3.24 -3.53 12.43
C ALA A 78 -1.91 -4.21 12.76
N GLU A 79 -1.72 -4.51 14.04
CA GLU A 79 -0.54 -5.20 14.54
C GLU A 79 -0.94 -6.25 15.57
N ALA A 80 -0.30 -7.41 15.49
CA ALA A 80 -0.27 -8.42 16.55
C ALA A 80 1.20 -8.62 16.95
N GLY A 81 1.51 -8.46 18.23
CA GLY A 81 2.89 -8.54 18.69
C GLY A 81 3.05 -9.16 20.08
N ASN A 82 4.22 -9.69 20.32
CA ASN A 82 4.68 -10.17 21.62
C ASN A 82 6.03 -9.51 21.99
N ASP A 83 6.74 -10.03 22.97
CA ASP A 83 8.00 -9.43 23.42
C ASP A 83 9.15 -9.51 22.40
N LYS A 84 9.08 -10.44 21.42
CA LYS A 84 10.15 -10.67 20.44
C LYS A 84 9.73 -10.39 19.00
N TRP A 85 8.45 -10.57 18.67
CA TRP A 85 7.93 -10.51 17.30
C TRP A 85 6.74 -9.60 17.18
N ALA A 86 6.57 -9.00 16.02
CA ALA A 86 5.33 -8.36 15.62
C ALA A 86 4.99 -8.71 14.17
N ILE A 87 3.72 -8.90 13.90
CA ILE A 87 3.17 -9.06 12.54
C ILE A 87 2.23 -7.88 12.31
N THR A 88 2.39 -7.22 11.18
CA THR A 88 1.62 -6.02 10.84
C THR A 88 0.96 -6.14 9.48
N THR A 89 -0.16 -5.47 9.33
CA THR A 89 -0.79 -5.22 8.04
C THR A 89 -1.18 -3.75 7.93
N ASP A 90 -1.02 -3.17 6.75
CA ASP A 90 -1.39 -1.78 6.45
C ASP A 90 -2.14 -1.74 5.13
N LEU A 91 -3.39 -1.34 5.16
CA LEU A 91 -4.28 -1.19 4.01
C LEU A 91 -4.46 0.28 3.70
N LEU A 92 -4.20 0.67 2.46
CA LEU A 92 -4.53 1.97 1.89
C LEU A 92 -5.32 1.73 0.61
N TYR A 93 -6.57 2.16 0.60
CA TYR A 93 -7.43 2.10 -0.57
C TYR A 93 -8.06 3.46 -0.84
N MET A 94 -8.05 3.88 -2.10
CA MET A 94 -8.81 5.04 -2.56
C MET A 94 -9.40 4.80 -3.94
N SER A 95 -10.58 5.38 -4.16
CA SER A 95 -11.29 5.42 -5.43
C SER A 95 -11.64 6.85 -5.77
N LEU A 96 -11.12 7.33 -6.90
CA LEU A 96 -11.33 8.67 -7.40
C LEU A 96 -12.18 8.63 -8.66
N LYS A 97 -12.99 9.65 -8.87
CA LYS A 97 -13.77 9.86 -10.10
C LYS A 97 -13.72 11.32 -10.47
N GLN A 98 -13.33 11.61 -11.68
CA GLN A 98 -13.34 12.95 -12.26
C GLN A 98 -14.18 12.98 -13.52
N ASP A 99 -15.04 13.96 -13.64
CA ASP A 99 -15.79 14.18 -14.87
C ASP A 99 -14.87 14.85 -15.91
N VAL A 100 -14.97 14.36 -17.14
CA VAL A 100 -14.23 14.89 -18.28
C VAL A 100 -15.08 15.96 -18.95
N SER A 101 -14.56 17.19 -18.95
CA SER A 101 -15.28 18.33 -19.56
C SER A 101 -15.40 18.18 -21.07
N PRO A 102 -16.51 18.62 -21.66
CA PRO A 102 -16.68 18.66 -23.11
C PRO A 102 -15.58 19.47 -23.80
N GLY A 103 -15.09 18.96 -24.92
CA GLY A 103 -14.10 19.60 -25.79
C GLY A 103 -14.45 19.44 -27.27
N ILE A 104 -13.48 19.69 -28.15
CA ILE A 104 -13.70 19.62 -29.62
C ILE A 104 -14.07 18.18 -30.03
N LEU A 105 -13.36 17.19 -29.52
CA LEU A 105 -13.53 15.77 -29.88
C LEU A 105 -14.28 14.95 -28.83
N ILE A 106 -14.41 15.44 -27.61
CA ILE A 106 -15.05 14.74 -26.49
C ILE A 106 -16.30 15.53 -26.09
N GLU A 107 -17.46 14.88 -26.06
CA GLU A 107 -18.72 15.49 -25.61
C GLU A 107 -18.89 15.48 -24.10
N GLY A 108 -18.11 14.62 -23.41
CA GLY A 108 -18.11 14.46 -21.98
C GLY A 108 -17.81 13.03 -21.58
N GLY A 109 -17.78 12.76 -20.28
CA GLY A 109 -17.49 11.43 -19.76
C GLY A 109 -17.00 11.46 -18.35
N ASN A 110 -16.35 10.38 -17.93
CA ASN A 110 -15.66 10.32 -16.65
C ASN A 110 -14.40 9.47 -16.72
N ALA A 111 -13.43 9.84 -15.91
CA ALA A 111 -12.23 9.04 -15.60
C ALA A 111 -12.31 8.56 -14.16
N ARG A 112 -11.97 7.30 -13.91
CA ARG A 112 -11.88 6.73 -12.58
C ARG A 112 -10.49 6.17 -12.36
N ALA A 113 -9.97 6.34 -11.14
CA ALA A 113 -8.73 5.75 -10.69
C ALA A 113 -8.97 5.07 -9.34
N LYS A 114 -8.62 3.80 -9.24
CA LYS A 114 -8.65 3.05 -7.97
C LYS A 114 -7.23 2.63 -7.66
N GLN A 115 -6.81 2.87 -6.44
CA GLN A 115 -5.51 2.47 -5.93
C GLN A 115 -5.68 1.65 -4.67
N LEU A 116 -5.02 0.49 -4.64
CA LEU A 116 -4.87 -0.36 -3.47
C LEU A 116 -3.38 -0.52 -3.19
N GLY A 117 -2.97 -0.20 -1.97
CA GLY A 117 -1.70 -0.61 -1.38
C GLY A 117 -2.01 -1.46 -0.15
N TRP A 118 -1.57 -2.71 -0.14
CA TRP A 118 -1.79 -3.61 0.99
C TRP A 118 -0.48 -4.26 1.40
N GLU A 119 -0.02 -3.95 2.61
CA GLU A 119 1.26 -4.38 3.14
C GLU A 119 1.09 -5.43 4.22
N PHE A 120 2.02 -6.39 4.25
CA PHE A 120 2.23 -7.34 5.33
C PHE A 120 3.70 -7.33 5.70
N ALA A 121 4.00 -7.24 6.99
CA ALA A 121 5.37 -7.30 7.47
C ALA A 121 5.49 -8.10 8.77
N GLY A 122 6.60 -8.82 8.89
CA GLY A 122 7.05 -9.45 10.12
C GLY A 122 8.26 -8.71 10.67
N PHE A 123 8.22 -8.34 11.94
CA PHE A 123 9.31 -7.67 12.64
C PHE A 123 9.91 -8.56 13.72
N TYR A 124 11.21 -8.48 13.86
CA TYR A 124 11.94 -8.93 15.05
C TYR A 124 12.32 -7.72 15.89
N LYS A 125 11.98 -7.74 17.18
CA LYS A 125 12.31 -6.69 18.13
C LYS A 125 13.74 -6.84 18.59
N ILE A 126 14.66 -6.06 18.00
CA ILE A 126 16.10 -6.13 18.26
C ILE A 126 16.41 -5.54 19.64
N CYS A 127 15.76 -4.41 19.95
CA CYS A 127 15.83 -3.81 21.27
C CYS A 127 14.53 -3.05 21.58
N ARG A 128 14.47 -2.40 22.73
CA ARG A 128 13.28 -1.71 23.24
C ARG A 128 12.72 -0.62 22.31
N PHE A 129 13.57 -0.05 21.45
CA PHE A 129 13.24 1.10 20.61
C PHE A 129 13.40 0.83 19.11
N PHE A 130 13.86 -0.37 18.74
CA PHE A 130 14.21 -0.67 17.36
C PHE A 130 13.80 -2.07 16.96
N ASP A 131 13.04 -2.14 15.88
CA ASP A 131 12.60 -3.36 15.21
C ASP A 131 13.13 -3.36 13.76
N ALA A 132 13.46 -4.53 13.27
CA ALA A 132 13.76 -4.75 11.85
C ALA A 132 12.99 -5.96 11.34
N GLY A 133 12.68 -5.96 10.06
CA GLY A 133 11.84 -6.99 9.48
C GLY A 133 11.85 -7.04 7.98
N VAL A 134 10.99 -7.89 7.46
CA VAL A 134 10.74 -8.06 6.03
C VAL A 134 9.25 -8.11 5.78
N GLY A 135 8.85 -7.78 4.56
CA GLY A 135 7.45 -7.79 4.20
C GLY A 135 7.22 -7.86 2.69
N ALA A 136 5.95 -7.79 2.32
CA ALA A 136 5.51 -7.68 0.95
C ALA A 136 4.36 -6.67 0.85
N ARG A 137 4.40 -5.86 -0.21
CA ARG A 137 3.36 -4.88 -0.56
C ARG A 137 2.69 -5.31 -1.86
N ILE A 138 1.38 -5.49 -1.81
CA ILE A 138 0.53 -5.69 -2.97
C ILE A 138 0.09 -4.31 -3.43
N ASN A 139 0.43 -3.94 -4.65
CA ASN A 139 -0.04 -2.72 -5.30
C ASN A 139 -1.00 -3.09 -6.42
N SER A 140 -2.15 -2.42 -6.49
CA SER A 140 -3.09 -2.58 -7.60
C SER A 140 -3.61 -1.21 -8.03
N ILE A 141 -3.41 -0.90 -9.29
CA ILE A 141 -3.88 0.34 -9.93
C ILE A 141 -4.89 -0.06 -10.99
N ASN A 142 -6.10 0.48 -10.88
CA ASN A 142 -7.13 0.36 -11.89
C ASN A 142 -7.45 1.76 -12.41
N SER A 143 -7.41 1.92 -13.73
CA SER A 143 -7.77 3.16 -14.42
C SER A 143 -8.86 2.86 -15.44
N GLU A 144 -9.97 3.58 -15.36
CA GLU A 144 -11.12 3.47 -16.25
C GLU A 144 -11.37 4.83 -16.91
N LEU A 145 -11.55 4.83 -18.22
CA LEU A 145 -11.93 6.00 -19.01
C LEU A 145 -13.21 5.69 -19.79
N ASN A 146 -14.27 6.44 -19.52
CA ASN A 146 -15.54 6.35 -20.19
C ASN A 146 -15.87 7.72 -20.78
N VAL A 147 -15.73 7.88 -22.09
CA VAL A 147 -15.95 9.15 -22.80
C VAL A 147 -16.78 8.94 -24.04
N ASN A 148 -17.55 9.95 -24.43
CA ASN A 148 -18.24 10.02 -25.70
C ASN A 148 -17.40 10.86 -26.68
N VAL A 149 -16.92 10.21 -27.73
CA VAL A 149 -16.11 10.86 -28.77
C VAL A 149 -17.00 11.25 -29.94
N ARG A 150 -16.91 12.51 -30.33
CA ARG A 150 -17.64 13.05 -31.47
C ARG A 150 -17.08 12.47 -32.77
N THR A 151 -17.91 11.76 -33.52
CA THR A 151 -17.54 11.11 -34.78
C THR A 151 -18.15 11.83 -36.02
N GLY A 152 -19.12 12.75 -35.81
CA GLY A 152 -19.76 13.55 -36.82
C GLY A 152 -20.42 14.78 -36.23
N ALA A 153 -21.15 15.55 -37.08
CA ALA A 153 -21.78 16.81 -36.65
C ALA A 153 -22.81 16.62 -35.53
N ASN A 154 -23.50 15.46 -35.48
CA ASN A 154 -24.50 15.10 -34.48
C ASN A 154 -24.35 13.63 -34.01
N GLU A 155 -23.19 13.01 -34.21
CA GLU A 155 -22.96 11.62 -33.84
C GLU A 155 -21.82 11.52 -32.82
N SER A 156 -22.05 10.75 -31.77
CA SER A 156 -21.02 10.44 -30.79
C SER A 156 -20.93 8.92 -30.57
N THR A 157 -19.72 8.44 -30.35
CA THR A 157 -19.43 7.03 -30.09
C THR A 157 -18.88 6.90 -28.68
N PRO A 158 -19.47 6.02 -27.84
CA PRO A 158 -18.92 5.75 -26.51
C PRO A 158 -17.61 4.97 -26.61
N VAL A 159 -16.59 5.47 -25.93
CA VAL A 159 -15.28 4.81 -25.79
C VAL A 159 -15.09 4.46 -24.32
N ASN A 160 -15.04 3.17 -24.02
CA ASN A 160 -14.83 2.64 -22.70
C ASN A 160 -13.51 1.86 -22.68
N LYS A 161 -12.55 2.32 -21.90
CA LYS A 161 -11.27 1.64 -21.69
C LYS A 161 -11.01 1.44 -20.21
N SER A 162 -10.53 0.27 -19.84
CA SER A 162 -10.11 -0.04 -18.48
C SER A 162 -8.80 -0.82 -18.51
N ILE A 163 -7.90 -0.47 -17.61
CA ILE A 163 -6.66 -1.19 -17.38
C ILE A 163 -6.48 -1.43 -15.88
N THR A 164 -6.12 -2.65 -15.52
CA THR A 164 -5.75 -3.01 -14.14
C THR A 164 -4.37 -3.63 -14.15
N LYS A 165 -3.48 -3.10 -13.34
CA LYS A 165 -2.15 -3.68 -13.09
C LYS A 165 -1.98 -3.93 -11.60
N THR A 166 -1.61 -5.17 -11.29
CA THR A 166 -1.34 -5.62 -9.92
C THR A 166 0.04 -6.23 -9.86
N TRP A 167 0.82 -5.85 -8.83
CA TRP A 167 2.15 -6.39 -8.60
C TRP A 167 2.44 -6.50 -7.12
N VAL A 168 3.51 -7.23 -6.78
CA VAL A 168 3.97 -7.42 -5.41
C VAL A 168 5.41 -6.94 -5.29
N ASP A 169 5.65 -6.10 -4.29
CA ASP A 169 6.97 -5.60 -3.93
C ASP A 169 7.42 -6.23 -2.60
N PRO A 170 8.39 -7.15 -2.60
CA PRO A 170 9.06 -7.53 -1.35
C PRO A 170 9.86 -6.33 -0.83
N PHE A 171 9.95 -6.18 0.50
CA PHE A 171 10.69 -5.09 1.11
C PHE A 171 11.39 -5.49 2.41
N ILE A 172 12.44 -4.76 2.75
CA ILE A 172 13.09 -4.75 4.05
C ILE A 172 12.59 -3.52 4.80
N VAL A 173 12.30 -3.67 6.08
CA VAL A 173 11.69 -2.61 6.88
C VAL A 173 12.39 -2.46 8.22
N THR A 174 12.52 -1.22 8.68
CA THR A 174 12.95 -0.87 10.03
C THR A 174 11.94 0.05 10.69
N ARG A 175 11.86 -0.05 12.02
CA ARG A 175 10.97 0.77 12.83
C ARG A 175 11.67 1.17 14.11
N MET A 176 11.71 2.49 14.37
CA MET A 176 12.08 3.07 15.64
C MET A 176 10.84 3.61 16.32
N HIS A 177 10.71 3.44 17.62
CA HIS A 177 9.51 3.89 18.34
C HIS A 177 9.78 4.16 19.80
N SER A 178 8.90 4.95 20.41
CA SER A 178 8.89 5.14 21.86
C SER A 178 8.52 3.85 22.58
N ASP A 179 8.81 3.84 23.87
CA ASP A 179 8.38 2.74 24.73
C ASP A 179 6.85 2.62 24.80
N ALA A 180 6.38 1.37 24.84
CA ALA A 180 4.98 1.04 24.93
C ALA A 180 4.25 1.60 26.16
N GLU A 181 4.96 1.96 27.23
CA GLU A 181 4.39 2.49 28.48
C GLU A 181 4.33 4.02 28.54
N GLN A 182 5.00 4.70 27.62
CA GLN A 182 5.03 6.17 27.60
C GLN A 182 3.70 6.77 27.12
N LYS A 183 3.36 7.92 27.70
CA LYS A 183 2.19 8.70 27.26
C LYS A 183 2.48 9.45 25.96
N PHE A 184 3.65 10.06 25.84
CA PHE A 184 4.12 10.61 24.59
C PHE A 184 4.68 9.50 23.72
N ILE A 185 4.12 9.34 22.54
CA ILE A 185 4.48 8.29 21.61
C ILE A 185 5.02 8.89 20.32
N TRP A 186 6.03 8.23 19.77
CA TRP A 186 6.56 8.55 18.45
C TRP A 186 6.98 7.28 17.74
N GLN A 187 6.95 7.31 16.43
CA GLN A 187 7.39 6.22 15.57
C GLN A 187 8.01 6.79 14.29
N LEU A 188 9.13 6.21 13.88
CA LEU A 188 9.72 6.36 12.56
C LEU A 188 9.81 4.97 11.93
N ARG A 189 9.14 4.77 10.79
CA ARG A 189 9.23 3.55 10.00
C ARG A 189 9.76 3.88 8.62
N THR A 190 10.70 3.06 8.13
CA THR A 190 11.25 3.16 6.79
C THR A 190 11.30 1.79 6.16
N ASP A 191 11.02 1.71 4.87
CA ASP A 191 11.23 0.49 4.09
C ASP A 191 11.77 0.80 2.70
N ILE A 192 12.46 -0.21 2.13
CA ILE A 192 12.96 -0.21 0.77
C ILE A 192 12.68 -1.58 0.15
N GLY A 193 12.20 -1.60 -1.09
CA GLY A 193 11.74 -2.82 -1.73
C GLY A 193 11.62 -2.71 -3.24
N GLY A 194 10.83 -3.64 -3.81
CA GLY A 194 10.67 -3.80 -5.24
C GLY A 194 11.77 -4.66 -5.85
N PHE A 195 13.03 -4.21 -5.76
CA PHE A 195 14.24 -4.92 -6.22
C PHE A 195 14.12 -5.50 -7.64
N GLY A 196 13.29 -4.90 -8.50
CA GLY A 196 13.02 -5.39 -9.86
C GLY A 196 12.05 -6.58 -9.94
N ILE A 197 11.59 -7.15 -8.82
CA ILE A 197 10.58 -8.25 -8.80
C ILE A 197 9.22 -7.70 -9.22
N GLY A 198 8.70 -6.71 -8.52
CA GLY A 198 7.57 -5.88 -8.90
C GLY A 198 8.05 -4.54 -9.43
N SER A 199 8.10 -3.52 -8.59
CA SER A 199 8.71 -2.24 -8.89
C SER A 199 10.22 -2.35 -9.10
N LYS A 200 10.80 -1.47 -9.90
CA LYS A 200 12.26 -1.29 -9.99
C LYS A 200 12.81 -0.89 -8.62
N LEU A 201 12.14 0.08 -8.01
CA LEU A 201 12.38 0.56 -6.65
C LEU A 201 11.05 0.98 -6.03
N ALA A 202 10.83 0.59 -4.79
CA ALA A 202 9.75 1.07 -3.94
C ALA A 202 10.32 1.42 -2.58
N TRP A 203 9.98 2.57 -2.02
CA TRP A 203 10.41 2.93 -0.67
C TRP A 203 9.39 3.82 0.01
N GLN A 204 9.39 3.79 1.32
CA GLN A 204 8.57 4.70 2.09
C GLN A 204 9.22 5.12 3.39
N ILE A 205 8.77 6.28 3.87
CA ILE A 205 9.08 6.84 5.17
C ILE A 205 7.78 7.26 5.85
N GLN A 206 7.65 6.94 7.14
CA GLN A 206 6.52 7.32 7.98
C GLN A 206 7.06 7.82 9.31
N ALA A 207 6.71 9.05 9.68
CA ALA A 207 7.07 9.64 10.96
C ALA A 207 5.80 10.12 11.67
N TYR A 208 5.55 9.61 12.88
CA TYR A 208 4.37 9.91 13.68
C TYR A 208 4.76 10.32 15.09
N ALA A 209 4.01 11.23 15.67
CA ALA A 209 4.08 11.57 17.07
C ALA A 209 2.66 11.81 17.62
N GLY A 210 2.48 11.58 18.91
CA GLY A 210 1.17 11.76 19.51
C GLY A 210 1.09 11.42 20.99
N TYR A 211 -0.09 11.15 21.45
CA TYR A 211 -0.36 10.98 22.86
C TYR A 211 -1.28 9.79 23.13
N ARG A 212 -0.97 9.04 24.17
CA ARG A 212 -1.79 7.96 24.71
C ARG A 212 -2.68 8.48 25.82
N PHE A 213 -3.96 8.65 25.50
CA PHE A 213 -4.96 9.18 26.43
C PHE A 213 -5.37 8.16 27.49
N SER A 214 -5.41 6.88 27.09
CA SER A 214 -5.75 5.78 27.97
C SER A 214 -4.99 4.51 27.61
N LYS A 215 -5.18 3.43 28.37
CA LYS A 215 -4.64 2.11 28.00
C LYS A 215 -5.22 1.59 26.69
N LEU A 216 -6.44 1.99 26.36
CA LEU A 216 -7.14 1.56 25.15
C LEU A 216 -6.86 2.47 23.96
N PHE A 217 -6.77 3.80 24.14
CA PHE A 217 -6.83 4.79 23.06
C PHE A 217 -5.62 5.70 23.01
N GLN A 218 -5.11 5.89 21.80
CA GLN A 218 -4.06 6.85 21.46
C GLN A 218 -4.40 7.58 20.14
N LEU A 219 -3.90 8.81 20.00
CA LEU A 219 -4.01 9.62 18.80
C LEU A 219 -2.61 10.04 18.37
N THR A 220 -2.30 9.81 17.10
CA THR A 220 -1.04 10.24 16.50
C THR A 220 -1.30 11.04 15.24
N GLY A 221 -0.44 12.00 14.99
CA GLY A 221 -0.35 12.75 13.75
C GLY A 221 1.07 12.66 13.20
N GLY A 222 1.21 12.81 11.91
CA GLY A 222 2.52 12.74 11.30
C GLY A 222 2.50 12.87 9.79
N TYR A 223 3.51 12.35 9.16
CA TYR A 223 3.71 12.46 7.72
C TYR A 223 4.14 11.11 7.13
N ARG A 224 3.60 10.79 5.97
CA ARG A 224 3.94 9.59 5.18
C ARG A 224 4.38 10.01 3.80
N PHE A 225 5.45 9.39 3.31
CA PHE A 225 5.94 9.50 1.94
C PHE A 225 6.09 8.08 1.38
N ILE A 226 5.52 7.84 0.20
CA ILE A 226 5.58 6.58 -0.54
C ILE A 226 6.06 6.89 -1.93
N SER A 227 7.09 6.19 -2.40
CA SER A 227 7.60 6.27 -3.78
C SER A 227 7.55 4.89 -4.42
N LEU A 228 6.93 4.80 -5.59
CA LEU A 228 6.81 3.58 -6.38
C LEU A 228 7.30 3.84 -7.80
N ASN A 229 8.33 3.14 -8.23
CA ASN A 229 8.81 3.15 -9.62
C ASN A 229 8.58 1.77 -10.23
N TYR A 230 7.44 1.61 -10.91
CA TYR A 230 7.06 0.41 -11.63
C TYR A 230 7.04 0.68 -13.13
N ASP A 231 7.77 -0.10 -13.91
CA ASP A 231 7.80 -0.01 -15.38
C ASP A 231 8.03 -1.40 -15.94
N LYS A 232 6.98 -2.00 -16.47
CA LYS A 232 6.99 -3.37 -17.01
C LYS A 232 6.23 -3.43 -18.34
N GLY A 233 6.62 -4.44 -19.13
CA GLY A 233 6.07 -4.65 -20.47
C GLY A 233 6.80 -3.82 -21.53
N SER A 234 6.35 -3.92 -22.77
CA SER A 234 6.88 -3.18 -23.92
C SER A 234 5.78 -2.96 -24.95
N GLY A 235 5.93 -1.94 -25.80
CA GLY A 235 4.91 -1.59 -26.81
C GLY A 235 3.53 -1.40 -26.18
N ALA A 236 2.51 -2.01 -26.76
CA ALA A 236 1.11 -1.88 -26.29
C ALA A 236 0.85 -2.42 -24.88
N ASP A 237 1.70 -3.35 -24.38
CA ASP A 237 1.56 -3.95 -23.04
C ASP A 237 2.33 -3.22 -21.93
N ARG A 238 3.07 -2.16 -22.30
CA ARG A 238 3.82 -1.38 -21.30
C ARG A 238 2.90 -0.69 -20.31
N PHE A 239 3.29 -0.75 -19.04
CA PHE A 239 2.69 0.04 -17.97
C PHE A 239 3.78 0.67 -17.12
N LEU A 240 3.83 2.00 -17.13
CA LEU A 240 4.69 2.82 -16.30
C LEU A 240 3.86 3.47 -15.19
N TYR A 241 4.31 3.32 -13.97
CA TYR A 241 3.78 4.01 -12.79
C TYR A 241 4.96 4.46 -11.92
N ASP A 242 5.41 5.68 -12.16
CA ASP A 242 6.47 6.33 -11.37
C ASP A 242 5.83 7.44 -10.56
N MET A 243 5.52 7.15 -9.28
CA MET A 243 4.63 8.00 -8.48
C MET A 243 5.14 8.17 -7.07
N ASN A 244 5.15 9.42 -6.63
CA ASN A 244 5.31 9.81 -5.25
C ASN A 244 3.95 10.19 -4.67
N THR A 245 3.59 9.59 -3.53
CA THR A 245 2.39 9.90 -2.75
C THR A 245 2.83 10.30 -1.35
N PHE A 246 2.50 11.50 -0.92
CA PHE A 246 2.98 12.01 0.36
C PHE A 246 1.97 12.95 0.99
N GLY A 247 2.00 13.07 2.32
CA GLY A 247 1.13 13.99 3.02
C GLY A 247 0.96 13.73 4.50
N PRO A 248 0.25 14.64 5.19
CA PRO A 248 -0.09 14.48 6.59
C PRO A 248 -1.01 13.27 6.82
N VAL A 249 -0.87 12.65 7.99
CA VAL A 249 -1.68 11.50 8.42
C VAL A 249 -2.15 11.72 9.85
N ILE A 250 -3.39 11.37 10.13
CA ILE A 250 -3.96 11.30 11.48
C ILE A 250 -4.40 9.86 11.73
N ARG A 251 -3.98 9.28 12.86
CA ARG A 251 -4.20 7.87 13.20
C ARG A 251 -4.89 7.74 14.56
N PHE A 252 -5.91 6.90 14.64
CA PHE A 252 -6.71 6.62 15.81
C PHE A 252 -6.39 5.21 16.30
N GLY A 253 -5.51 5.09 17.30
CA GLY A 253 -4.98 3.80 17.74
C GLY A 253 -5.76 3.21 18.91
N PHE A 254 -6.10 1.92 18.80
CA PHE A 254 -6.81 1.14 19.81
C PHE A 254 -5.98 -0.09 20.19
N ASN A 255 -5.62 -0.20 21.48
CA ASN A 255 -5.00 -1.40 22.05
C ASN A 255 -6.10 -2.35 22.53
N LEU A 256 -6.04 -3.61 22.10
CA LEU A 256 -7.07 -4.64 22.35
C LEU A 256 -6.55 -5.74 23.29
#